data_9188c1c83027dbacfbc33efece5fdf97
#
_entry.id   9188c1c83027dbacfbc33efece5fdf97
#
_cell.length_a   1.000
_cell.length_b   1.000
_cell.length_c   1.000
_cell.angle_alpha   90.00
_cell.angle_beta   90.00
_cell.angle_gamma   90.00
#
_symmetry.space_group_name_H-M   'P 1'
#
loop_
_entity.id
_entity.type
_entity.pdbx_description
1 polymer ?
#
loop_
_entity_poly.entity_id
_entity_poly.type
_entity_poly.pdbx_seq_one_letter_code
_entity_poly.pdbx_strand_id
1 'polypeptide(L)'
;MTGIFNQDGEGTLVEEGIKATEEGNTRLALNLFSQVKPAEMSPLVTSYQAYCIATEQKNFRKAMDQAIDALQADRSHPLIYLNLGRVFLAAGYRKKAMQTFRKGIRCQRHPLLLRKLESLSNRRAMPFPFLQRSNPLNIIVGKLFSKVF
;
A
#
# COMPACT_ATOMS: atom_id res chain seq x y z
N MET A 1 14.27 37.31 -24.13
CA MET A 1 14.95 36.39 -23.19
C MET A 1 13.99 35.27 -22.82
N THR A 2 14.17 34.17 -23.45
CA THR A 2 13.36 32.96 -23.29
C THR A 2 13.76 32.27 -22.00
N GLY A 3 12.89 32.33 -20.98
CA GLY A 3 13.02 31.51 -19.81
C GLY A 3 12.81 30.06 -20.20
N ILE A 4 13.88 29.27 -20.17
CA ILE A 4 13.85 27.81 -20.24
C ILE A 4 13.24 27.37 -18.93
N PHE A 5 11.91 27.20 -18.91
CA PHE A 5 11.26 26.49 -17.79
C PHE A 5 11.57 25.00 -17.97
N ASN A 6 12.40 24.48 -17.10
CA ASN A 6 12.71 23.08 -16.99
C ASN A 6 11.40 22.29 -16.78
N GLN A 7 10.96 21.59 -17.83
CA GLN A 7 9.98 20.51 -17.71
C GLN A 7 10.54 19.32 -16.91
N ASP A 8 11.84 19.34 -16.63
CA ASP A 8 12.55 18.27 -15.91
C ASP A 8 12.29 18.25 -14.39
N GLY A 9 11.78 19.35 -13.82
CA GLY A 9 11.60 19.46 -12.36
C GLY A 9 10.36 18.74 -11.83
N GLU A 10 9.36 18.50 -12.63
CA GLU A 10 8.07 17.94 -12.15
C GLU A 10 8.04 16.41 -12.24
N GLY A 11 8.72 15.83 -13.24
CA GLY A 11 9.01 14.38 -13.25
C GLY A 11 9.85 13.96 -12.05
N THR A 12 10.78 14.80 -11.64
CA THR A 12 11.64 14.57 -10.46
C THR A 12 10.87 14.56 -9.15
N LEU A 13 9.88 15.43 -8.93
CA LEU A 13 9.07 15.45 -7.68
C LEU A 13 8.26 14.19 -7.50
N VAL A 14 7.66 13.69 -8.57
CA VAL A 14 6.88 12.42 -8.53
C VAL A 14 7.82 11.24 -8.27
N GLU A 15 8.93 11.15 -9.00
CA GLU A 15 9.90 10.06 -8.85
C GLU A 15 10.52 10.05 -7.46
N GLU A 16 10.93 11.22 -6.95
CA GLU A 16 11.46 11.37 -5.60
C GLU A 16 10.43 11.03 -4.53
N GLY A 17 9.16 11.42 -4.73
CA GLY A 17 8.06 11.08 -3.84
C GLY A 17 7.79 9.59 -3.79
N ILE A 18 7.79 8.91 -4.92
CA ILE A 18 7.64 7.45 -5.00
C ILE A 18 8.83 6.77 -4.30
N LYS A 19 10.05 7.19 -4.61
CA LYS A 19 11.28 6.67 -3.98
C LYS A 19 11.24 6.85 -2.46
N ALA A 20 10.93 8.04 -1.99
CA ALA A 20 10.82 8.32 -0.55
C ALA A 20 9.76 7.43 0.11
N THR A 21 8.63 7.17 -0.57
CA THR A 21 7.60 6.26 -0.05
C THR A 21 8.11 4.83 0.08
N GLU A 22 8.82 4.31 -0.91
CA GLU A 22 9.36 2.95 -0.89
C GLU A 22 10.51 2.78 0.13
N GLU A 23 11.24 3.85 0.41
CA GLU A 23 12.25 3.92 1.48
C GLU A 23 11.64 4.10 2.88
N GLY A 24 10.31 4.27 2.98
CA GLY A 24 9.60 4.44 4.25
C GLY A 24 9.57 5.89 4.77
N ASN A 25 10.09 6.85 4.00
CA ASN A 25 10.06 8.27 4.36
C ASN A 25 8.76 8.93 3.87
N THR A 26 7.64 8.47 4.41
CA THR A 26 6.29 8.89 4.00
C THR A 26 6.00 10.36 4.27
N ARG A 27 6.68 10.97 5.24
CA ARG A 27 6.58 12.40 5.51
C ARG A 27 7.18 13.26 4.40
N LEU A 28 8.40 12.91 3.95
CA LEU A 28 9.03 13.56 2.80
C LEU A 28 8.19 13.35 1.53
N ALA A 29 7.75 12.12 1.30
CA ALA A 29 6.92 11.80 0.16
C ALA A 29 5.63 12.63 0.11
N LEU A 30 4.94 12.79 1.25
CA LEU A 30 3.72 13.60 1.33
C LEU A 30 3.99 15.07 1.00
N ASN A 31 5.13 15.61 1.46
CA ASN A 31 5.55 16.97 1.14
C ASN A 31 5.80 17.11 -0.37
N LEU A 32 6.55 16.19 -0.98
CA LEU A 32 6.83 16.20 -2.42
C LEU A 32 5.54 16.11 -3.24
N PHE A 33 4.64 15.18 -2.93
CA PHE A 33 3.35 15.04 -3.64
C PHE A 33 2.43 16.28 -3.46
N SER A 34 2.56 17.03 -2.36
CA SER A 34 1.79 18.26 -2.16
C SER A 34 2.21 19.39 -3.10
N GLN A 35 3.41 19.32 -3.68
CA GLN A 35 3.95 20.29 -4.63
C GLN A 35 3.65 19.92 -6.09
N VAL A 36 3.18 18.69 -6.34
CA VAL A 36 2.77 18.25 -7.68
C VAL A 36 1.49 18.96 -8.08
N LYS A 37 1.45 19.50 -9.30
CA LYS A 37 0.26 20.20 -9.81
C LYS A 37 -0.92 19.22 -9.97
N PRO A 38 -2.17 19.66 -9.72
CA PRO A 38 -3.35 18.82 -9.86
C PRO A 38 -3.48 18.14 -11.23
N ALA A 39 -3.06 18.83 -12.30
CA ALA A 39 -3.09 18.30 -13.68
C ALA A 39 -2.13 17.12 -13.91
N GLU A 40 -1.13 16.95 -13.05
CA GLU A 40 -0.09 15.92 -13.15
C GLU A 40 -0.30 14.78 -12.14
N MET A 41 -1.33 14.91 -11.32
CA MET A 41 -1.71 13.88 -10.35
C MET A 41 -2.34 12.68 -11.07
N SER A 42 -1.49 11.78 -11.57
CA SER A 42 -1.94 10.51 -12.15
C SER A 42 -2.60 9.63 -11.06
N PRO A 43 -3.43 8.65 -11.45
CA PRO A 43 -4.00 7.67 -10.50
C PRO A 43 -2.93 6.97 -9.64
N LEU A 44 -1.77 6.68 -10.23
CA LEU A 44 -0.64 6.09 -9.52
C LEU A 44 -0.13 7.03 -8.42
N VAL A 45 0.14 8.29 -8.74
CA VAL A 45 0.63 9.31 -7.78
C VAL A 45 -0.40 9.52 -6.67
N THR A 46 -1.69 9.63 -7.03
CA THR A 46 -2.79 9.75 -6.06
C THR A 46 -2.82 8.57 -5.09
N SER A 47 -2.57 7.35 -5.56
CA SER A 47 -2.52 6.17 -4.70
C SER A 47 -1.35 6.19 -3.71
N TYR A 48 -0.17 6.67 -4.13
CA TYR A 48 0.99 6.86 -3.25
C TYR A 48 0.73 7.94 -2.21
N GLN A 49 0.16 9.08 -2.61
CA GLN A 49 -0.21 10.15 -1.70
C GLN A 49 -1.23 9.67 -0.66
N ALA A 50 -2.23 8.89 -1.06
CA ALA A 50 -3.21 8.31 -0.16
C ALA A 50 -2.56 7.43 0.92
N TYR A 51 -1.58 6.60 0.55
CA TYR A 51 -0.83 5.81 1.51
C TYR A 51 -0.05 6.70 2.50
N CYS A 52 0.60 7.76 2.02
CA CYS A 52 1.30 8.71 2.88
C CYS A 52 0.34 9.43 3.84
N ILE A 53 -0.86 9.83 3.39
CA ILE A 53 -1.90 10.41 4.24
C ILE A 53 -2.32 9.44 5.35
N ALA A 54 -2.55 8.17 5.01
CA ALA A 54 -2.91 7.15 5.99
C ALA A 54 -1.82 6.97 7.05
N THR A 55 -0.55 7.04 6.65
CA THR A 55 0.59 6.81 7.54
C THR A 55 0.87 8.02 8.44
N GLU A 56 0.93 9.22 7.87
CA GLU A 56 1.35 10.43 8.58
C GLU A 56 0.20 11.13 9.31
N GLN A 57 -0.95 11.26 8.64
CA GLN A 57 -2.08 12.02 9.17
C GLN A 57 -3.11 11.15 9.89
N LYS A 58 -3.03 9.82 9.75
CA LYS A 58 -4.03 8.88 10.26
C LYS A 58 -5.46 9.16 9.77
N ASN A 59 -5.60 9.94 8.70
CA ASN A 59 -6.88 10.22 8.08
C ASN A 59 -7.28 9.08 7.13
N PHE A 60 -7.65 7.95 7.71
CA PHE A 60 -7.93 6.72 6.97
C PHE A 60 -9.10 6.85 6.01
N ARG A 61 -10.13 7.64 6.35
CA ARG A 61 -11.28 7.85 5.48
C ARG A 61 -10.84 8.52 4.18
N LYS A 62 -10.18 9.69 4.29
CA LYS A 62 -9.67 10.42 3.12
C LYS A 62 -8.72 9.55 2.29
N ALA A 63 -7.81 8.85 2.95
CA ALA A 63 -6.85 7.97 2.28
C ALA A 63 -7.53 6.82 1.54
N MET A 64 -8.54 6.18 2.13
CA MET A 64 -9.30 5.12 1.46
C MET A 64 -10.08 5.65 0.26
N ASP A 65 -10.78 6.77 0.40
CA ASP A 65 -11.53 7.39 -0.69
C ASP A 65 -10.60 7.72 -1.87
N GLN A 66 -9.49 8.40 -1.63
CA GLN A 66 -8.50 8.71 -2.68
C GLN A 66 -7.89 7.47 -3.35
N ALA A 67 -7.54 6.45 -2.57
CA ALA A 67 -6.95 5.23 -3.13
C ALA A 67 -7.98 4.41 -3.93
N ILE A 68 -9.25 4.43 -3.54
CA ILE A 68 -10.34 3.79 -4.28
C ILE A 68 -10.60 4.55 -5.58
N ASP A 69 -10.65 5.88 -5.54
CA ASP A 69 -10.82 6.71 -6.74
C ASP A 69 -9.68 6.48 -7.74
N ALA A 70 -8.43 6.41 -7.26
CA ALA A 70 -7.28 6.08 -8.08
C ALA A 70 -7.43 4.70 -8.76
N LEU A 71 -7.92 3.69 -8.02
CA LEU A 71 -8.16 2.36 -8.56
C LEU A 71 -9.33 2.34 -9.57
N GLN A 72 -10.35 3.16 -9.37
CA GLN A 72 -11.44 3.29 -10.35
C GLN A 72 -10.97 3.93 -11.66
N ALA A 73 -10.04 4.89 -11.57
CA ALA A 73 -9.47 5.57 -12.72
C ALA A 73 -8.49 4.68 -13.52
N ASP A 74 -7.71 3.84 -12.83
CA ASP A 74 -6.81 2.87 -13.47
C ASP A 74 -6.79 1.54 -12.71
N ARG A 75 -7.48 0.56 -13.24
CA ARG A 75 -7.56 -0.80 -12.67
C ARG A 75 -6.47 -1.74 -13.17
N SER A 76 -5.64 -1.30 -14.10
CA SER A 76 -4.61 -2.12 -14.72
C SER A 76 -3.27 -2.07 -13.98
N HIS A 77 -3.04 -1.01 -13.19
CA HIS A 77 -1.74 -0.76 -12.59
C HIS A 77 -1.58 -1.48 -11.22
N PRO A 78 -0.64 -2.45 -11.10
CA PRO A 78 -0.51 -3.29 -9.89
C PRO A 78 -0.14 -2.49 -8.62
N LEU A 79 0.62 -1.40 -8.76
CA LEU A 79 1.04 -0.59 -7.62
C LEU A 79 -0.12 0.21 -6.99
N ILE A 80 -1.19 0.49 -7.73
CA ILE A 80 -2.40 1.11 -7.15
C ILE A 80 -3.06 0.13 -6.17
N TYR A 81 -3.16 -1.15 -6.52
CA TYR A 81 -3.62 -2.19 -5.58
C TYR A 81 -2.69 -2.34 -4.37
N LEU A 82 -1.37 -2.22 -4.59
CA LEU A 82 -0.40 -2.25 -3.50
C LEU A 82 -0.67 -1.12 -2.50
N ASN A 83 -0.82 0.11 -2.99
CA ASN A 83 -1.02 1.28 -2.15
C ASN A 83 -2.39 1.26 -1.45
N LEU A 84 -3.47 0.87 -2.13
CA LEU A 84 -4.78 0.67 -1.49
C LEU A 84 -4.71 -0.40 -0.38
N GLY A 85 -4.03 -1.51 -0.63
CA GLY A 85 -3.82 -2.53 0.38
C GLY A 85 -3.00 -2.03 1.58
N ARG A 86 -1.98 -1.19 1.34
CA ARG A 86 -1.20 -0.52 2.39
C ARG A 86 -2.07 0.42 3.22
N VAL A 87 -2.99 1.18 2.58
CA VAL A 87 -3.97 2.04 3.27
C VAL A 87 -4.88 1.20 4.15
N PHE A 88 -5.42 0.08 3.66
CA PHE A 88 -6.22 -0.83 4.47
C PHE A 88 -5.44 -1.40 5.67
N LEU A 89 -4.15 -1.72 5.50
CA LEU A 89 -3.30 -2.19 6.61
C LEU A 89 -3.13 -1.10 7.67
N ALA A 90 -2.85 0.13 7.24
CA ALA A 90 -2.70 1.27 8.15
C ALA A 90 -3.98 1.53 8.96
N ALA A 91 -5.13 1.30 8.35
CA ALA A 91 -6.44 1.42 8.99
C ALA A 91 -6.88 0.17 9.80
N GLY A 92 -6.05 -0.88 9.86
CA GLY A 92 -6.35 -2.12 10.59
C GLY A 92 -7.20 -3.15 9.83
N TYR A 93 -7.55 -2.90 8.58
CA TYR A 93 -8.40 -3.79 7.77
C TYR A 93 -7.60 -4.88 7.05
N ARG A 94 -6.92 -5.74 7.82
CA ARG A 94 -6.02 -6.79 7.30
C ARG A 94 -6.67 -7.70 6.24
N LYS A 95 -7.92 -8.12 6.46
CA LYS A 95 -8.64 -9.00 5.50
C LYS A 95 -8.84 -8.31 4.16
N LYS A 96 -9.27 -7.02 4.18
CA LYS A 96 -9.45 -6.20 2.96
C LYS A 96 -8.11 -5.98 2.24
N ALA A 97 -7.04 -5.72 2.98
CA ALA A 97 -5.70 -5.58 2.41
C ALA A 97 -5.25 -6.83 1.66
N MET A 98 -5.38 -8.02 2.27
CA MET A 98 -5.02 -9.29 1.63
C MET A 98 -5.84 -9.56 0.37
N GLN A 99 -7.15 -9.26 0.39
CA GLN A 99 -8.01 -9.38 -0.79
C GLN A 99 -7.58 -8.43 -1.90
N THR A 100 -7.20 -7.20 -1.55
CA THR A 100 -6.73 -6.18 -2.49
C THR A 100 -5.41 -6.61 -3.13
N PHE A 101 -4.44 -7.10 -2.35
CA PHE A 101 -3.18 -7.61 -2.91
C PHE A 101 -3.40 -8.79 -3.86
N ARG A 102 -4.28 -9.73 -3.51
CA ARG A 102 -4.63 -10.85 -4.40
C ARG A 102 -5.27 -10.37 -5.71
N LYS A 103 -6.14 -9.35 -5.66
CA LYS A 103 -6.71 -8.75 -6.87
C LYS A 103 -5.63 -8.13 -7.74
N GLY A 104 -4.70 -7.38 -7.16
CA GLY A 104 -3.57 -6.79 -7.88
C GLY A 104 -2.67 -7.85 -8.54
N ILE A 105 -2.39 -8.97 -7.86
CA ILE A 105 -1.60 -10.08 -8.41
C ILE A 105 -2.32 -10.75 -9.60
N ARG A 106 -3.65 -10.86 -9.55
CA ARG A 106 -4.43 -11.41 -10.68
C ARG A 106 -4.43 -10.47 -11.88
N CYS A 107 -4.42 -9.16 -11.63
CA CYS A 107 -4.33 -8.16 -12.69
C CYS A 107 -2.96 -8.21 -13.37
N GLN A 108 -1.91 -8.12 -12.58
CA GLN A 108 -0.52 -8.24 -13.02
C GLN A 108 0.37 -8.71 -11.86
N ARG A 109 1.13 -9.79 -12.11
CA ARG A 109 2.11 -10.27 -11.12
C ARG A 109 3.20 -9.22 -10.93
N HIS A 110 3.31 -8.72 -9.72
CA HIS A 110 4.32 -7.73 -9.35
C HIS A 110 5.07 -8.16 -8.09
N PRO A 111 6.41 -8.11 -8.06
CA PRO A 111 7.23 -8.61 -6.94
C PRO A 111 6.86 -8.00 -5.59
N LEU A 112 6.56 -6.70 -5.55
CA LEU A 112 6.18 -6.02 -4.31
C LEU A 112 4.85 -6.52 -3.74
N LEU A 113 3.87 -6.81 -4.59
CA LEU A 113 2.58 -7.39 -4.18
C LEU A 113 2.77 -8.80 -3.60
N LEU A 114 3.58 -9.63 -4.26
CA LEU A 114 3.89 -10.99 -3.79
C LEU A 114 4.58 -10.95 -2.43
N ARG A 115 5.66 -10.19 -2.28
CA ARG A 115 6.38 -10.03 -1.02
C ARG A 115 5.47 -9.51 0.10
N LYS A 116 4.59 -8.55 -0.21
CA LYS A 116 3.66 -7.99 0.78
C LYS A 116 2.65 -9.03 1.24
N LEU A 117 2.07 -9.80 0.33
CA LEU A 117 1.14 -10.87 0.67
C LEU A 117 1.81 -11.98 1.48
N GLU A 118 3.01 -12.41 1.11
CA GLU A 118 3.81 -13.40 1.83
C GLU A 118 4.11 -12.94 3.26
N SER A 119 4.55 -11.68 3.43
CA SER A 119 4.85 -11.12 4.76
C SER A 119 3.63 -11.13 5.69
N LEU A 120 2.44 -10.99 5.14
CA LEU A 120 1.19 -11.07 5.91
C LEU A 120 0.79 -12.50 6.20
N SER A 121 1.03 -13.43 5.28
CA SER A 121 0.72 -14.85 5.46
C SER A 121 1.62 -15.48 6.53
N ASN A 122 2.91 -15.13 6.54
CA ASN A 122 3.90 -15.68 7.44
C ASN A 122 3.82 -15.11 8.87
N ARG A 123 3.15 -13.97 9.09
CA ARG A 123 2.97 -13.36 10.41
C ARG A 123 1.94 -14.07 11.30
N ARG A 124 1.29 -15.13 10.84
CA ARG A 124 0.64 -16.09 11.75
C ARG A 124 1.74 -16.95 12.34
N ALA A 125 2.44 -16.43 13.35
CA ALA A 125 3.33 -17.25 14.19
C ALA A 125 2.52 -18.43 14.66
N MET A 126 3.01 -19.65 14.40
CA MET A 126 2.43 -20.86 14.98
C MET A 126 2.57 -20.74 16.51
N PRO A 127 1.50 -20.94 17.28
CA PRO A 127 1.57 -20.88 18.74
C PRO A 127 2.68 -21.78 19.29
N PHE A 128 2.97 -22.85 18.58
CA PHE A 128 4.03 -23.81 18.92
C PHE A 128 4.91 -24.04 17.70
N PRO A 129 6.01 -23.27 17.52
CA PRO A 129 6.89 -23.39 16.34
C PRO A 129 7.59 -24.74 16.20
N PHE A 130 7.67 -25.53 17.29
CA PHE A 130 8.27 -26.87 17.28
C PHE A 130 7.29 -27.98 16.87
N LEU A 131 5.99 -27.67 16.70
CA LEU A 131 4.98 -28.63 16.23
C LEU A 131 4.69 -28.40 14.73
N GLN A 132 4.53 -29.51 14.00
CA GLN A 132 4.14 -29.43 12.58
C GLN A 132 2.78 -28.74 12.43
N ARG A 133 2.58 -28.04 11.31
CA ARG A 133 1.32 -27.31 10.98
C ARG A 133 0.07 -28.18 11.06
N SER A 134 0.20 -29.46 10.75
CA SER A 134 -0.88 -30.45 10.80
C SER A 134 -1.24 -30.94 12.19
N ASN A 135 -0.46 -30.55 13.22
CA ASN A 135 -0.73 -31.00 14.60
C ASN A 135 -2.04 -30.38 15.10
N PRO A 136 -2.99 -31.21 15.61
CA PRO A 136 -4.30 -30.72 16.07
C PRO A 136 -4.21 -29.65 17.16
N LEU A 137 -3.16 -29.67 18.00
CA LEU A 137 -2.93 -28.66 19.04
C LEU A 137 -2.71 -27.25 18.41
N ASN A 138 -1.92 -27.15 17.34
CA ASN A 138 -1.73 -25.89 16.64
C ASN A 138 -3.02 -25.36 15.98
N ILE A 139 -3.87 -26.27 15.50
CA ILE A 139 -5.15 -25.92 14.88
C ILE A 139 -6.14 -25.40 15.92
N ILE A 140 -6.23 -26.07 17.09
CA ILE A 140 -7.17 -25.72 18.16
C ILE A 140 -6.78 -24.38 18.79
N VAL A 141 -5.50 -24.21 19.14
CA VAL A 141 -4.99 -22.98 19.77
C VAL A 141 -5.03 -21.81 18.79
N GLY A 142 -4.68 -22.04 17.52
CA GLY A 142 -4.79 -21.02 16.48
C GLY A 142 -6.22 -20.53 16.25
N LYS A 143 -7.23 -21.42 16.36
CA LYS A 143 -8.66 -21.06 16.31
C LYS A 143 -9.11 -20.28 17.54
N LEU A 144 -8.63 -20.64 18.74
CA LEU A 144 -8.92 -19.90 19.97
C LEU A 144 -8.38 -18.48 19.94
N PHE A 145 -7.12 -18.29 19.52
CA PHE A 145 -6.52 -16.96 19.40
C PHE A 145 -7.15 -16.12 18.29
N SER A 146 -7.71 -16.73 17.23
CA SER A 146 -8.40 -15.99 16.16
C SER A 146 -9.79 -15.47 16.56
N LYS A 147 -10.36 -15.92 17.69
CA LYS A 147 -11.64 -15.44 18.23
C LYS A 147 -11.49 -14.32 19.27
N VAL A 148 -10.29 -14.11 19.81
CA VAL A 148 -10.02 -13.16 20.91
C VAL A 148 -9.47 -11.82 20.40
N PHE A 149 -9.04 -11.75 19.12
CA PHE A 149 -8.53 -10.52 18.49
C PHE A 149 -9.27 -10.22 17.18
#